data_ca5057c9131d3169596c218dad269d2b
#
_entry.id   ca5057c9131d3169596c218dad269d2b
#
_cell.length_a   1.000
_cell.length_b   1.000
_cell.length_c   1.000
_cell.angle_alpha   90.00
_cell.angle_beta   90.00
_cell.angle_gamma   90.00
#
_symmetry.space_group_name_H-M   'P 1'
#
loop_
_entity.id
_entity.type
_entity.pdbx_description
1 polymer ?
#
loop_
_entity_poly.entity_id
_entity_poly.type
_entity_poly.pdbx_seq_one_letter_code
_entity_poly.pdbx_strand_id
1 'polypeptide(L)'
;MLFTFLLFLSDIILWPVDANGMWMLSLFVVCIIFASYLGIYLGLNSKAFISSRKNASGRKMVRHFSKISITLFIITLMAIFIYTGNSLGNIFELAIDPRLAYQKMLAYEVEKGGGFYLYKTLSIIMAPLYYALIPLMVMRWKYLTRKQAFFGLLFVLGMILFSIFRGTDREIGELVILLVSVTLVRITQKVRNGEFSAYQVLRVFFILIILFLFFFIVFSFRKYERLSGDLNFCVYNIACSNQNSIFHSFMSDEIFFSVSMLTSYLSQGYYGLYLTLGMEHCFTFFVGHSPFLVSVMDKLLSIDLYSCSLMGQLNGVGWSDDYTWSTIYPWLANDISYYLVVPFIFLISMFLAITWKIGVLEDLFSAVMVFIFLFYGVIFSTANNQLAIAPEIYTAFIVWIVIFIKDVKWKKTV
;
A
#
# COMPACT_ATOMS: atom_id res chain seq x y z
N MET A 1 -10.58 -7.42 -3.56
CA MET A 1 -11.73 -7.29 -2.68
C MET A 1 -12.60 -8.53 -2.61
N LEU A 2 -13.28 -8.96 -3.70
CA LEU A 2 -14.06 -10.20 -3.68
C LEU A 2 -13.24 -11.41 -3.19
N PHE A 3 -12.06 -11.62 -3.73
CA PHE A 3 -11.17 -12.71 -3.33
C PHE A 3 -10.81 -12.67 -1.83
N THR A 4 -10.45 -11.50 -1.31
CA THR A 4 -10.08 -11.34 0.11
C THR A 4 -11.29 -11.51 1.05
N PHE A 5 -12.50 -11.14 0.58
CA PHE A 5 -13.72 -11.39 1.33
C PHE A 5 -14.09 -12.88 1.32
N LEU A 6 -13.88 -13.59 0.20
CA LEU A 6 -14.04 -15.05 0.17
C LEU A 6 -13.03 -15.76 1.09
N LEU A 7 -11.81 -15.24 1.24
CA LEU A 7 -10.86 -15.73 2.24
C LEU A 7 -11.35 -15.48 3.67
N PHE A 8 -11.99 -14.34 3.94
CA PHE A 8 -12.61 -14.07 5.24
C PHE A 8 -13.75 -15.03 5.56
N LEU A 9 -14.55 -15.41 4.57
CA LEU A 9 -15.66 -16.38 4.71
C LEU A 9 -15.17 -17.83 4.70
N SER A 10 -13.91 -18.08 4.37
CA SER A 10 -13.35 -19.44 4.40
C SER A 10 -13.21 -19.93 5.84
N ASP A 11 -13.19 -21.23 6.02
CA ASP A 11 -12.99 -21.88 7.30
C ASP A 11 -11.50 -22.00 7.73
N ILE A 12 -10.60 -21.32 7.02
CA ILE A 12 -9.14 -21.34 7.31
C ILE A 12 -8.85 -20.64 8.65
N ILE A 13 -9.49 -19.49 8.90
CA ILE A 13 -9.42 -18.75 10.16
C ILE A 13 -10.83 -18.65 10.74
N LEU A 14 -10.98 -18.98 12.00
CA LEU A 14 -12.27 -18.87 12.70
C LEU A 14 -12.43 -17.46 13.27
N TRP A 15 -13.15 -16.62 12.52
CA TRP A 15 -13.49 -15.27 12.98
C TRP A 15 -14.72 -15.29 13.87
N PRO A 16 -14.69 -14.70 15.08
CA PRO A 16 -15.83 -14.68 16.00
C PRO A 16 -16.84 -13.61 15.58
N VAL A 17 -17.63 -13.89 14.55
CA VAL A 17 -18.65 -13.00 13.98
C VAL A 17 -20.02 -13.67 14.14
N ASP A 18 -20.99 -12.96 14.73
CA ASP A 18 -22.38 -13.43 14.84
C ASP A 18 -23.13 -13.34 13.49
N ALA A 19 -24.24 -14.05 13.38
CA ALA A 19 -24.98 -14.16 12.12
C ALA A 19 -25.51 -12.78 11.63
N ASN A 20 -25.99 -11.93 12.54
CA ASN A 20 -26.53 -10.61 12.19
C ASN A 20 -25.40 -9.68 11.70
N GLY A 21 -24.26 -9.66 12.39
CA GLY A 21 -23.11 -8.90 11.99
C GLY A 21 -22.53 -9.38 10.66
N MET A 22 -22.55 -10.70 10.40
CA MET A 22 -22.13 -11.24 9.10
C MET A 22 -23.02 -10.74 7.97
N TRP A 23 -24.34 -10.64 8.18
CA TRP A 23 -25.24 -10.06 7.18
C TRP A 23 -24.95 -8.59 6.90
N MET A 24 -24.79 -7.76 7.95
CA MET A 24 -24.45 -6.34 7.80
C MET A 24 -23.13 -6.15 7.08
N LEU A 25 -22.09 -6.89 7.48
CA LEU A 25 -20.77 -6.86 6.83
C LEU A 25 -20.88 -7.26 5.36
N SER A 26 -21.57 -8.36 5.06
CA SER A 26 -21.72 -8.86 3.67
C SER A 26 -22.45 -7.85 2.80
N LEU A 27 -23.53 -7.26 3.29
CA LEU A 27 -24.28 -6.23 2.55
C LEU A 27 -23.39 -5.02 2.25
N PHE A 28 -22.67 -4.52 3.27
CA PHE A 28 -21.76 -3.39 3.09
C PHE A 28 -20.69 -3.69 2.05
N VAL A 29 -20.04 -4.85 2.15
CA VAL A 29 -18.98 -5.27 1.19
C VAL A 29 -19.53 -5.40 -0.24
N VAL A 30 -20.74 -5.97 -0.41
CA VAL A 30 -21.39 -6.06 -1.73
C VAL A 30 -21.66 -4.66 -2.30
N CYS A 31 -22.18 -3.73 -1.48
CA CYS A 31 -22.38 -2.33 -1.91
C CYS A 31 -21.07 -1.67 -2.36
N ILE A 32 -19.98 -1.88 -1.62
CA ILE A 32 -18.65 -1.35 -2.00
C ILE A 32 -18.12 -1.97 -3.30
N ILE A 33 -18.28 -3.28 -3.49
CA ILE A 33 -17.88 -3.96 -4.73
C ILE A 33 -18.67 -3.39 -5.92
N PHE A 34 -19.98 -3.25 -5.77
CA PHE A 34 -20.85 -2.70 -6.81
C PHE A 34 -20.49 -1.24 -7.14
N ALA A 35 -20.32 -0.40 -6.11
CA ALA A 35 -19.89 1.00 -6.27
C ALA A 35 -18.54 1.11 -6.99
N SER A 36 -17.58 0.28 -6.62
CA SER A 36 -16.27 0.22 -7.27
C SER A 36 -16.36 -0.17 -8.74
N TYR A 37 -17.12 -1.23 -9.05
CA TYR A 37 -17.35 -1.67 -10.43
C TYR A 37 -18.01 -0.58 -11.29
N LEU A 38 -19.08 0.03 -10.76
CA LEU A 38 -19.81 1.10 -11.47
C LEU A 38 -18.90 2.32 -11.69
N GLY A 39 -18.11 2.70 -10.69
CA GLY A 39 -17.15 3.80 -10.80
C GLY A 39 -16.11 3.54 -11.88
N ILE A 40 -15.49 2.35 -11.89
CA ILE A 40 -14.53 1.95 -12.93
C ILE A 40 -15.18 1.96 -14.31
N TYR A 41 -16.37 1.36 -14.45
CA TYR A 41 -17.09 1.31 -15.72
C TYR A 41 -17.36 2.71 -16.28
N LEU A 42 -17.90 3.62 -15.47
CA LEU A 42 -18.19 4.99 -15.89
C LEU A 42 -16.89 5.78 -16.15
N GLY A 43 -15.85 5.59 -15.36
CA GLY A 43 -14.55 6.24 -15.56
C GLY A 43 -13.90 5.85 -16.89
N LEU A 44 -13.90 4.56 -17.24
CA LEU A 44 -13.37 4.07 -18.52
C LEU A 44 -14.18 4.59 -19.71
N ASN A 45 -15.51 4.65 -19.58
CA ASN A 45 -16.41 5.10 -20.65
C ASN A 45 -16.56 6.64 -20.69
N SER A 46 -16.01 7.37 -19.71
CA SER A 46 -16.11 8.81 -19.70
C SER A 46 -15.52 9.43 -20.98
N LYS A 47 -16.27 10.33 -21.61
CA LYS A 47 -15.81 11.11 -22.78
C LYS A 47 -14.97 12.33 -22.35
N ALA A 48 -14.42 12.33 -21.16
CA ALA A 48 -13.57 13.42 -20.69
C ALA A 48 -12.34 13.55 -21.60
N PHE A 49 -12.47 14.37 -22.64
CA PHE A 49 -11.38 14.72 -23.53
C PHE A 49 -10.43 15.63 -22.77
N ILE A 50 -9.35 15.04 -22.31
CA ILE A 50 -8.27 15.78 -21.67
C ILE A 50 -7.23 16.03 -22.75
N SER A 51 -7.06 17.31 -23.11
CA SER A 51 -5.91 17.72 -23.91
C SER A 51 -4.72 17.83 -22.95
N SER A 52 -3.83 16.83 -22.92
CA SER A 52 -2.62 16.95 -22.10
C SER A 52 -1.72 18.08 -22.62
N ARG A 53 -1.29 18.96 -21.73
CA ARG A 53 -0.04 19.70 -22.01
C ARG A 53 1.07 18.68 -22.11
N LYS A 54 1.90 18.79 -23.15
CA LYS A 54 3.08 17.92 -23.39
C LYS A 54 3.73 17.59 -22.04
N ASN A 55 3.89 16.31 -21.75
CA ASN A 55 4.45 15.66 -20.56
C ASN A 55 5.71 16.35 -19.98
N ALA A 56 5.51 17.55 -19.39
CA ALA A 56 6.61 18.41 -18.97
C ALA A 56 7.27 17.91 -17.69
N SER A 57 6.47 17.36 -16.76
CA SER A 57 6.95 16.84 -15.48
C SER A 57 7.88 15.65 -15.68
N GLY A 58 7.46 14.64 -16.45
CA GLY A 58 8.29 13.46 -16.73
C GLY A 58 9.59 13.79 -17.46
N ARG A 59 9.59 14.70 -18.44
CA ARG A 59 10.80 15.08 -19.16
C ARG A 59 11.82 15.84 -18.30
N LYS A 60 11.36 16.74 -17.43
CA LYS A 60 12.23 17.44 -16.49
C LYS A 60 12.90 16.45 -15.52
N MET A 61 12.16 15.48 -15.01
CA MET A 61 12.71 14.46 -14.11
C MET A 61 13.76 13.58 -14.81
N VAL A 62 13.55 13.15 -16.06
CA VAL A 62 14.55 12.37 -16.82
C VAL A 62 15.87 13.15 -16.95
N ARG A 63 15.81 14.47 -17.18
CA ARG A 63 17.02 15.32 -17.27
C ARG A 63 17.84 15.29 -15.97
N HIS A 64 17.17 15.24 -14.82
CA HIS A 64 17.82 15.26 -13.50
C HIS A 64 17.90 13.88 -12.84
N PHE A 65 17.55 12.82 -13.57
CA PHE A 65 17.38 11.46 -13.04
C PHE A 65 18.59 10.99 -12.22
N SER A 66 19.82 11.12 -12.74
CA SER A 66 21.03 10.69 -12.01
C SER A 66 21.22 11.45 -10.70
N LYS A 67 20.98 12.77 -10.69
CA LYS A 67 21.11 13.58 -9.46
C LYS A 67 20.08 13.13 -8.42
N ILE A 68 18.82 12.98 -8.84
CA ILE A 68 17.74 12.54 -7.96
C ILE A 68 18.06 11.14 -7.40
N SER A 69 18.45 10.19 -8.26
CA SER A 69 18.74 8.81 -7.84
C SER A 69 19.89 8.72 -6.84
N ILE A 70 20.99 9.45 -7.08
CA ILE A 70 22.13 9.48 -6.17
C ILE A 70 21.73 10.12 -4.84
N THR A 71 21.03 11.26 -4.87
CA THR A 71 20.59 11.93 -3.64
C THR A 71 19.70 11.03 -2.81
N LEU A 72 18.70 10.38 -3.44
CA LEU A 72 17.80 9.45 -2.73
C LEU A 72 18.54 8.22 -2.22
N PHE A 73 19.50 7.68 -2.97
CA PHE A 73 20.33 6.57 -2.51
C PHE A 73 21.16 6.96 -1.26
N ILE A 74 21.78 8.13 -1.27
CA ILE A 74 22.54 8.64 -0.12
C ILE A 74 21.61 8.83 1.10
N ILE A 75 20.43 9.43 0.89
CA ILE A 75 19.42 9.59 1.97
C ILE A 75 19.02 8.23 2.52
N THR A 76 18.80 7.23 1.68
CA THR A 76 18.43 5.87 2.10
C THR A 76 19.56 5.20 2.87
N LEU A 77 20.81 5.37 2.46
CA LEU A 77 21.98 4.88 3.22
C LEU A 77 22.09 5.58 4.57
N MET A 78 21.93 6.91 4.60
CA MET A 78 21.92 7.65 5.87
C MET A 78 20.79 7.15 6.79
N ALA A 79 19.64 6.82 6.22
CA ALA A 79 18.52 6.25 6.96
C ALA A 79 18.89 4.93 7.65
N ILE A 80 19.65 4.05 6.99
CA ILE A 80 20.11 2.80 7.60
C ILE A 80 20.85 3.10 8.91
N PHE A 81 21.78 4.07 8.92
CA PHE A 81 22.54 4.39 10.12
C PHE A 81 21.74 5.17 11.17
N ILE A 82 20.96 6.18 10.74
CA ILE A 82 20.27 7.11 11.65
C ILE A 82 18.98 6.51 12.21
N TYR A 83 18.30 5.66 11.45
CA TYR A 83 17.00 5.10 11.81
C TYR A 83 17.10 3.70 12.41
N THR A 84 17.99 2.84 11.89
CA THR A 84 18.07 1.45 12.37
C THR A 84 19.18 1.24 13.40
N GLY A 85 20.13 2.16 13.53
CA GLY A 85 21.30 2.00 14.37
C GLY A 85 22.26 0.87 13.97
N ASN A 86 22.00 0.21 12.85
CA ASN A 86 22.77 -0.92 12.37
C ASN A 86 23.95 -0.47 11.49
N SER A 87 25.02 -1.26 11.48
CA SER A 87 26.17 -1.08 10.59
C SER A 87 26.10 -2.01 9.38
N LEU A 88 26.71 -1.60 8.26
CA LEU A 88 26.79 -2.43 7.06
C LEU A 88 27.51 -3.77 7.29
N GLY A 89 28.39 -3.86 8.31
CA GLY A 89 29.09 -5.09 8.65
C GLY A 89 28.18 -6.24 9.09
N ASN A 90 26.99 -5.91 9.60
CA ASN A 90 26.05 -6.92 10.14
C ASN A 90 24.97 -7.34 9.12
N ILE A 91 25.11 -7.01 7.84
CA ILE A 91 24.07 -7.22 6.82
C ILE A 91 23.65 -8.70 6.71
N PHE A 92 24.60 -9.64 6.75
CA PHE A 92 24.31 -11.07 6.63
C PHE A 92 23.55 -11.59 7.86
N GLU A 93 23.97 -11.19 9.06
CA GLU A 93 23.27 -11.54 10.32
C GLU A 93 21.83 -11.04 10.30
N LEU A 94 21.61 -9.76 9.94
CA LEU A 94 20.29 -9.15 9.90
C LEU A 94 19.40 -9.65 8.77
N ALA A 95 19.99 -10.11 7.65
CA ALA A 95 19.24 -10.73 6.57
C ALA A 95 18.72 -12.12 6.94
N ILE A 96 19.48 -12.88 7.74
CA ILE A 96 19.10 -14.21 8.23
C ILE A 96 18.12 -14.09 9.39
N ASP A 97 18.34 -13.13 10.31
CA ASP A 97 17.47 -12.91 11.48
C ASP A 97 16.75 -11.53 11.41
N PRO A 98 15.59 -11.46 10.73
CA PRO A 98 14.79 -10.23 10.66
C PRO A 98 14.22 -9.79 12.01
N ARG A 99 14.06 -10.72 12.98
CA ARG A 99 13.59 -10.41 14.34
C ARG A 99 14.64 -9.60 15.08
N LEU A 100 15.89 -10.00 15.00
CA LEU A 100 17.01 -9.25 15.58
C LEU A 100 17.12 -7.84 15.00
N ALA A 101 16.98 -7.72 13.66
CA ALA A 101 16.99 -6.42 12.98
C ALA A 101 15.89 -5.50 13.50
N TYR A 102 14.67 -6.01 13.61
CA TYR A 102 13.51 -5.25 14.10
C TYR A 102 13.65 -4.84 15.57
N GLN A 103 14.09 -5.75 16.44
CA GLN A 103 14.31 -5.46 17.86
C GLN A 103 15.42 -4.41 18.08
N LYS A 104 16.54 -4.51 17.36
CA LYS A 104 17.61 -3.50 17.39
C LYS A 104 17.10 -2.13 16.96
N MET A 105 16.28 -2.07 15.91
CA MET A 105 15.69 -0.82 15.45
C MET A 105 14.78 -0.19 16.51
N LEU A 106 13.88 -0.98 17.12
CA LEU A 106 12.98 -0.47 18.18
C LEU A 106 13.75 0.02 19.39
N ALA A 107 14.76 -0.73 19.85
CA ALA A 107 15.60 -0.32 20.96
C ALA A 107 16.32 1.00 20.67
N TYR A 108 16.85 1.16 19.46
CA TYR A 108 17.54 2.36 19.03
C TYR A 108 16.61 3.58 18.91
N GLU A 109 15.36 3.38 18.47
CA GLU A 109 14.33 4.42 18.39
C GLU A 109 14.02 5.00 19.78
N VAL A 110 13.91 4.14 20.79
CA VAL A 110 13.66 4.53 22.18
C VAL A 110 14.86 5.31 22.75
N GLU A 111 16.11 4.88 22.44
CA GLU A 111 17.32 5.47 22.98
C GLU A 111 17.65 6.86 22.40
N LYS A 112 17.39 7.09 21.11
CA LYS A 112 17.96 8.26 20.40
C LYS A 112 16.99 9.35 19.97
N GLY A 113 15.72 9.24 20.21
CA GLY A 113 14.61 10.23 20.01
C GLY A 113 14.76 11.46 19.09
N GLY A 114 15.93 12.09 19.00
CA GLY A 114 16.10 13.39 18.33
C GLY A 114 16.56 13.35 16.86
N GLY A 115 17.46 12.44 16.45
CA GLY A 115 17.94 12.33 15.06
C GLY A 115 16.87 11.81 14.09
N PHE A 116 15.90 11.09 14.63
CA PHE A 116 14.75 10.54 13.96
C PHE A 116 13.86 11.61 13.28
N TYR A 117 13.62 12.74 13.96
CA TYR A 117 12.72 13.78 13.42
C TYR A 117 13.27 14.46 12.17
N LEU A 118 14.57 14.74 12.11
CA LEU A 118 15.19 15.34 10.93
C LEU A 118 15.08 14.41 9.71
N TYR A 119 15.40 13.14 9.89
CA TYR A 119 15.26 12.13 8.83
C TYR A 119 13.82 12.01 8.36
N LYS A 120 12.85 11.90 9.28
CA LYS A 120 11.44 11.78 8.97
C LYS A 120 10.92 12.99 8.18
N THR A 121 11.31 14.20 8.56
CA THR A 121 10.97 15.42 7.83
C THR A 121 11.56 15.40 6.41
N LEU A 122 12.82 15.00 6.27
CA LEU A 122 13.48 14.92 4.96
C LEU A 122 12.82 13.84 4.07
N SER A 123 12.45 12.69 4.63
CA SER A 123 11.78 11.62 3.90
C SER A 123 10.42 12.07 3.38
N ILE A 124 9.63 12.82 4.17
CA ILE A 124 8.35 13.40 3.75
C ILE A 124 8.53 14.37 2.57
N ILE A 125 9.50 15.28 2.67
CA ILE A 125 9.78 16.28 1.61
C ILE A 125 10.23 15.58 0.32
N MET A 126 11.04 14.54 0.42
CA MET A 126 11.59 13.83 -0.75
C MET A 126 10.66 12.74 -1.28
N ALA A 127 9.60 12.38 -0.56
CA ALA A 127 8.69 11.30 -0.92
C ALA A 127 8.10 11.40 -2.34
N PRO A 128 7.68 12.57 -2.86
CA PRO A 128 7.16 12.67 -4.22
C PRO A 128 8.18 12.23 -5.29
N LEU A 129 9.47 12.45 -5.05
CA LEU A 129 10.55 12.03 -5.95
C LEU A 129 10.90 10.55 -5.72
N TYR A 130 10.92 10.11 -4.46
CA TYR A 130 11.20 8.73 -4.07
C TYR A 130 10.23 7.75 -4.76
N TYR A 131 8.92 7.97 -4.62
CA TYR A 131 7.91 7.11 -5.24
C TYR A 131 7.84 7.25 -6.77
N ALA A 132 8.29 8.35 -7.34
CA ALA A 132 8.27 8.56 -8.79
C ALA A 132 9.45 7.95 -9.54
N LEU A 133 10.57 7.65 -8.86
CA LEU A 133 11.80 7.26 -9.52
C LEU A 133 11.68 5.93 -10.25
N ILE A 134 11.09 4.92 -9.61
CA ILE A 134 10.89 3.58 -10.18
C ILE A 134 9.89 3.62 -11.35
N PRO A 135 8.69 4.21 -11.21
CA PRO A 135 7.79 4.39 -12.33
C PRO A 135 8.43 5.14 -13.52
N LEU A 136 9.20 6.19 -13.24
CA LEU A 136 9.90 6.91 -14.27
C LEU A 136 10.95 6.04 -14.98
N MET A 137 11.71 5.26 -14.22
CA MET A 137 12.71 4.32 -14.76
C MET A 137 12.05 3.31 -15.71
N VAL A 138 10.94 2.68 -15.30
CA VAL A 138 10.23 1.69 -16.12
C VAL A 138 9.61 2.32 -17.36
N MET A 139 8.93 3.47 -17.22
CA MET A 139 8.28 4.14 -18.35
C MET A 139 9.26 4.72 -19.36
N ARG A 140 10.40 5.19 -18.91
CA ARG A 140 11.40 5.91 -19.75
C ARG A 140 12.69 5.14 -19.92
N TRP A 141 12.72 3.82 -19.64
CA TRP A 141 13.92 2.99 -19.72
C TRP A 141 14.72 3.17 -21.02
N LYS A 142 14.05 3.23 -22.16
CA LYS A 142 14.68 3.42 -23.49
C LYS A 142 15.42 4.77 -23.65
N TYR A 143 15.07 5.77 -22.84
CA TYR A 143 15.63 7.12 -22.90
C TYR A 143 16.70 7.37 -21.83
N LEU A 144 16.92 6.41 -20.93
CA LEU A 144 17.93 6.52 -19.88
C LEU A 144 19.30 6.13 -20.46
N THR A 145 20.32 6.94 -20.15
CA THR A 145 21.69 6.56 -20.38
C THR A 145 22.13 5.42 -19.46
N ARG A 146 23.18 4.67 -19.80
CA ARG A 146 23.72 3.61 -18.95
C ARG A 146 24.03 4.10 -17.55
N LYS A 147 24.57 5.31 -17.42
CA LYS A 147 24.86 5.96 -16.13
C LYS A 147 23.59 6.20 -15.32
N GLN A 148 22.52 6.70 -15.95
CA GLN A 148 21.24 6.92 -15.30
C GLN A 148 20.60 5.60 -14.83
N ALA A 149 20.60 4.57 -15.68
CA ALA A 149 20.12 3.25 -15.34
C ALA A 149 20.88 2.66 -14.14
N PHE A 150 22.21 2.78 -14.12
CA PHE A 150 23.03 2.32 -13.00
C PHE A 150 22.65 2.99 -11.69
N PHE A 151 22.51 4.32 -11.64
CA PHE A 151 22.11 5.02 -10.42
C PHE A 151 20.67 4.71 -10.01
N GLY A 152 19.76 4.47 -10.97
CA GLY A 152 18.42 4.00 -10.67
C GLY A 152 18.41 2.62 -10.00
N LEU A 153 19.22 1.68 -10.51
CA LEU A 153 19.37 0.34 -9.90
C LEU A 153 20.04 0.42 -8.53
N LEU A 154 21.01 1.32 -8.35
CA LEU A 154 21.64 1.56 -7.05
C LEU A 154 20.63 2.06 -6.01
N PHE A 155 19.70 2.94 -6.41
CA PHE A 155 18.59 3.36 -5.54
C PHE A 155 17.67 2.20 -5.15
N VAL A 156 17.30 1.33 -6.11
CA VAL A 156 16.50 0.12 -5.82
C VAL A 156 17.24 -0.79 -4.83
N LEU A 157 18.53 -0.97 -5.00
CA LEU A 157 19.37 -1.71 -4.04
C LEU A 157 19.32 -1.07 -2.66
N GLY A 158 19.38 0.26 -2.57
CA GLY A 158 19.23 1.00 -1.31
C GLY A 158 17.92 0.71 -0.60
N MET A 159 16.79 0.65 -1.33
CA MET A 159 15.47 0.29 -0.76
C MET A 159 15.48 -1.12 -0.18
N ILE A 160 16.05 -2.09 -0.90
CA ILE A 160 16.14 -3.48 -0.44
C ILE A 160 17.01 -3.57 0.82
N LEU A 161 18.16 -2.91 0.83
CA LEU A 161 19.04 -2.84 1.99
C LEU A 161 18.33 -2.23 3.20
N PHE A 162 17.60 -1.12 3.01
CA PHE A 162 16.85 -0.49 4.08
C PHE A 162 15.80 -1.40 4.68
N SER A 163 15.08 -2.18 3.86
CA SER A 163 14.13 -3.21 4.30
C SER A 163 14.82 -4.28 5.17
N ILE A 164 15.98 -4.77 4.75
CA ILE A 164 16.77 -5.78 5.49
C ILE A 164 17.18 -5.22 6.86
N PHE A 165 17.76 -4.01 6.89
CA PHE A 165 18.22 -3.40 8.13
C PHE A 165 17.11 -3.02 9.10
N ARG A 166 15.90 -2.76 8.61
CA ARG A 166 14.71 -2.57 9.46
C ARG A 166 14.11 -3.88 9.96
N GLY A 167 14.44 -5.00 9.34
CA GLY A 167 13.77 -6.27 9.60
C GLY A 167 12.28 -6.27 9.21
N THR A 168 11.86 -5.40 8.26
CA THR A 168 10.49 -5.27 7.78
C THR A 168 10.39 -5.59 6.28
N ASP A 169 9.22 -6.01 5.81
CA ASP A 169 8.99 -6.35 4.41
C ASP A 169 8.30 -5.20 3.65
N ARG A 170 8.09 -4.06 4.32
CA ARG A 170 7.29 -2.94 3.80
C ARG A 170 7.88 -2.37 2.52
N GLU A 171 9.16 -2.03 2.51
CA GLU A 171 9.82 -1.38 1.37
C GLU A 171 9.88 -2.31 0.15
N ILE A 172 10.06 -3.62 0.38
CA ILE A 172 10.01 -4.64 -0.68
C ILE A 172 8.58 -4.77 -1.21
N GLY A 173 7.58 -4.79 -0.34
CA GLY A 173 6.16 -4.79 -0.72
C GLY A 173 5.79 -3.56 -1.55
N GLU A 174 6.20 -2.36 -1.11
CA GLU A 174 6.00 -1.11 -1.85
C GLU A 174 6.67 -1.16 -3.23
N LEU A 175 7.91 -1.65 -3.32
CA LEU A 175 8.63 -1.83 -4.57
C LEU A 175 7.88 -2.75 -5.55
N VAL A 176 7.38 -3.89 -5.05
CA VAL A 176 6.60 -4.84 -5.86
C VAL A 176 5.33 -4.18 -6.39
N ILE A 177 4.58 -3.46 -5.55
CA ILE A 177 3.34 -2.78 -5.97
C ILE A 177 3.63 -1.68 -7.00
N LEU A 178 4.68 -0.88 -6.80
CA LEU A 178 5.12 0.13 -7.77
C LEU A 178 5.46 -0.51 -9.12
N LEU A 179 6.25 -1.58 -9.11
CA LEU A 179 6.64 -2.30 -10.33
C LEU A 179 5.44 -2.92 -11.05
N VAL A 180 4.55 -3.58 -10.31
CA VAL A 180 3.33 -4.16 -10.89
C VAL A 180 2.45 -3.09 -11.50
N SER A 181 2.17 -2.01 -10.77
CA SER A 181 1.28 -0.93 -11.21
C SER A 181 1.77 -0.26 -12.48
N VAL A 182 3.06 0.13 -12.53
CA VAL A 182 3.63 0.80 -13.70
C VAL A 182 3.78 -0.16 -14.88
N THR A 183 4.08 -1.44 -14.62
CA THR A 183 4.19 -2.46 -15.65
C THR A 183 2.84 -2.72 -16.32
N LEU A 184 1.74 -2.76 -15.57
CA LEU A 184 0.39 -2.87 -16.11
C LEU A 184 0.09 -1.71 -17.07
N VAL A 185 0.37 -0.46 -16.68
CA VAL A 185 0.22 0.69 -17.58
C VAL A 185 1.06 0.52 -18.84
N ARG A 186 2.32 0.12 -18.68
CA ARG A 186 3.26 -0.01 -19.82
C ARG A 186 2.89 -1.12 -20.78
N ILE A 187 2.44 -2.28 -20.27
CA ILE A 187 1.96 -3.39 -21.10
C ILE A 187 0.74 -2.92 -21.89
N THR A 188 -0.23 -2.28 -21.25
CA THR A 188 -1.45 -1.81 -21.91
C THR A 188 -1.13 -0.79 -23.02
N GLN A 189 -0.18 0.13 -22.78
CA GLN A 189 0.31 1.04 -23.81
C GLN A 189 0.91 0.29 -25.02
N LYS A 190 1.75 -0.72 -24.76
CA LYS A 190 2.41 -1.50 -25.81
C LYS A 190 1.44 -2.39 -26.60
N VAL A 191 0.46 -3.00 -25.92
CA VAL A 191 -0.60 -3.78 -26.57
C VAL A 191 -1.43 -2.87 -27.47
N ARG A 192 -1.82 -1.70 -26.98
CA ARG A 192 -2.58 -0.71 -27.77
C ARG A 192 -1.81 -0.26 -29.02
N ASN A 193 -0.49 -0.07 -28.91
CA ASN A 193 0.36 0.35 -30.04
C ASN A 193 0.72 -0.79 -30.99
N GLY A 194 0.26 -2.02 -30.74
CA GLY A 194 0.62 -3.20 -31.52
C GLY A 194 2.05 -3.69 -31.32
N GLU A 195 2.76 -3.17 -30.28
CA GLU A 195 4.16 -3.54 -29.99
C GLU A 195 4.27 -4.88 -29.23
N PHE A 196 3.17 -5.32 -28.57
CA PHE A 196 3.13 -6.56 -27.78
C PHE A 196 2.11 -7.53 -28.33
N SER A 197 2.55 -8.78 -28.56
CA SER A 197 1.68 -9.92 -28.85
C SER A 197 1.05 -10.49 -27.56
N ALA A 198 -0.03 -11.27 -27.71
CA ALA A 198 -0.64 -11.99 -26.59
C ALA A 198 0.36 -12.88 -25.83
N TYR A 199 1.29 -13.53 -26.56
CA TYR A 199 2.34 -14.35 -25.97
C TYR A 199 3.28 -13.55 -25.05
N GLN A 200 3.65 -12.33 -25.44
CA GLN A 200 4.50 -11.47 -24.63
C GLN A 200 3.77 -11.00 -23.36
N VAL A 201 2.47 -10.73 -23.44
CA VAL A 201 1.63 -10.42 -22.28
C VAL A 201 1.58 -11.60 -21.31
N LEU A 202 1.31 -12.81 -21.82
CA LEU A 202 1.32 -14.03 -21.02
C LEU A 202 2.67 -14.29 -20.35
N ARG A 203 3.77 -14.06 -21.06
CA ARG A 203 5.13 -14.19 -20.51
C ARG A 203 5.36 -13.24 -19.34
N VAL A 204 4.96 -11.97 -19.46
CA VAL A 204 5.10 -11.00 -18.35
C VAL A 204 4.22 -11.38 -17.18
N PHE A 205 2.97 -11.81 -17.45
CA PHE A 205 2.07 -12.28 -16.39
C PHE A 205 2.64 -13.49 -15.64
N PHE A 206 3.25 -14.44 -16.36
CA PHE A 206 3.91 -15.60 -15.75
C PHE A 206 5.12 -15.20 -14.90
N ILE A 207 5.92 -14.22 -15.35
CA ILE A 207 7.03 -13.69 -14.54
C ILE A 207 6.50 -13.03 -13.26
N LEU A 208 5.40 -12.27 -13.33
CA LEU A 208 4.78 -11.65 -12.14
C LEU A 208 4.27 -12.70 -11.15
N ILE A 209 3.69 -13.81 -11.64
CA ILE A 209 3.28 -14.94 -10.79
C ILE A 209 4.48 -15.56 -10.09
N ILE A 210 5.58 -15.84 -10.81
CA ILE A 210 6.80 -16.40 -10.22
C ILE A 210 7.36 -15.47 -9.14
N LEU A 211 7.41 -14.16 -9.41
CA LEU A 211 7.87 -13.17 -8.43
C LEU A 211 6.97 -13.12 -7.20
N PHE A 212 5.66 -13.22 -7.40
CA PHE A 212 4.71 -13.29 -6.29
C PHE A 212 4.90 -14.55 -5.44
N LEU A 213 5.05 -15.72 -6.07
CA LEU A 213 5.32 -16.98 -5.36
C LEU A 213 6.63 -16.94 -4.60
N PHE A 214 7.68 -16.39 -5.21
CA PHE A 214 8.96 -16.20 -4.54
C PHE A 214 8.83 -15.27 -3.32
N PHE A 215 8.16 -14.12 -3.49
CA PHE A 215 7.87 -13.21 -2.39
C PHE A 215 7.07 -13.90 -1.28
N PHE A 216 6.06 -14.69 -1.64
CA PHE A 216 5.25 -15.44 -0.68
C PHE A 216 6.08 -16.44 0.14
N ILE A 217 6.98 -17.19 -0.51
CA ILE A 217 7.88 -18.14 0.17
C ILE A 217 8.79 -17.39 1.17
N VAL A 218 9.43 -16.31 0.73
CA VAL A 218 10.31 -15.51 1.59
C VAL A 218 9.53 -14.90 2.76
N PHE A 219 8.34 -14.36 2.49
CA PHE A 219 7.46 -13.80 3.52
C PHE A 219 7.07 -14.86 4.55
N SER A 220 6.63 -16.04 4.11
CA SER A 220 6.22 -17.15 4.98
C SER A 220 7.37 -17.61 5.88
N PHE A 221 8.57 -17.80 5.30
CA PHE A 221 9.77 -18.17 6.05
C PHE A 221 10.11 -17.12 7.12
N ARG A 222 10.16 -15.84 6.76
CA ARG A 222 10.48 -14.76 7.71
C ARG A 222 9.45 -14.62 8.84
N LYS A 223 8.19 -14.93 8.57
CA LYS A 223 7.14 -14.90 9.59
C LYS A 223 7.19 -16.10 10.52
N TYR A 224 7.45 -17.29 9.96
CA TYR A 224 7.64 -18.51 10.75
C TYR A 224 8.79 -18.35 11.76
N GLU A 225 9.93 -17.84 11.32
CA GLU A 225 11.07 -17.54 12.19
C GLU A 225 10.72 -16.51 13.30
N ARG A 226 9.92 -15.47 12.96
CA ARG A 226 9.47 -14.50 13.96
C ARG A 226 8.58 -15.09 15.04
N LEU A 227 7.78 -16.10 14.73
CA LEU A 227 6.86 -16.77 15.65
C LEU A 227 7.53 -17.95 16.38
N SER A 228 8.86 -18.08 16.29
CA SER A 228 9.64 -19.11 16.97
C SER A 228 9.23 -20.54 16.60
N GLY A 229 8.74 -20.75 15.38
CA GLY A 229 8.38 -22.07 14.85
C GLY A 229 7.05 -22.64 15.36
N ASP A 230 6.22 -21.85 16.04
CA ASP A 230 4.87 -22.30 16.43
C ASP A 230 3.97 -22.39 15.19
N LEU A 231 3.42 -23.57 14.95
CA LEU A 231 2.53 -23.86 13.84
C LEU A 231 1.06 -23.47 14.12
N ASN A 232 0.72 -23.21 15.38
CA ASN A 232 -0.62 -22.74 15.76
C ASN A 232 -0.71 -21.22 15.60
N PHE A 233 -1.23 -20.78 14.48
CA PHE A 233 -1.37 -19.37 14.21
C PHE A 233 -2.66 -18.80 14.81
N CYS A 234 -2.54 -17.78 15.65
CA CYS A 234 -3.66 -17.02 16.17
C CYS A 234 -3.42 -15.49 16.00
N VAL A 235 -4.43 -14.77 15.56
CA VAL A 235 -4.45 -13.31 15.54
C VAL A 235 -4.85 -12.85 16.94
N TYR A 236 -3.88 -12.39 17.74
CA TYR A 236 -4.11 -11.82 19.07
C TYR A 236 -4.95 -12.70 20.01
N ASN A 237 -4.88 -14.02 19.87
CA ASN A 237 -5.71 -15.00 20.60
C ASN A 237 -7.23 -14.81 20.42
N ILE A 238 -7.64 -14.00 19.42
CA ILE A 238 -9.05 -13.74 19.10
C ILE A 238 -9.54 -14.69 18.00
N ALA A 239 -8.75 -14.86 16.95
CA ALA A 239 -9.10 -15.71 15.82
C ALA A 239 -7.93 -16.60 15.46
N CYS A 240 -8.11 -17.91 15.49
CA CYS A 240 -7.07 -18.90 15.26
C CYS A 240 -7.31 -19.69 13.98
N SER A 241 -6.23 -20.27 13.45
CA SER A 241 -6.30 -21.21 12.34
C SER A 241 -7.13 -22.44 12.71
N ASN A 242 -8.02 -22.85 11.80
CA ASN A 242 -8.91 -23.98 12.01
C ASN A 242 -8.25 -25.29 11.59
N GLN A 243 -7.73 -26.02 12.54
CA GLN A 243 -7.08 -27.33 12.29
C GLN A 243 -8.05 -28.38 11.71
N ASN A 244 -9.36 -28.17 11.82
CA ASN A 244 -10.38 -29.03 11.23
C ASN A 244 -10.85 -28.53 9.85
N SER A 245 -10.18 -27.51 9.28
CA SER A 245 -10.49 -27.00 7.95
C SER A 245 -10.29 -28.06 6.89
N ILE A 246 -11.18 -28.08 5.90
CA ILE A 246 -11.01 -28.90 4.68
C ILE A 246 -9.66 -28.60 4.00
N PHE A 247 -9.21 -27.35 4.02
CA PHE A 247 -7.94 -26.95 3.42
C PHE A 247 -6.73 -27.60 4.14
N HIS A 248 -6.80 -27.79 5.46
CA HIS A 248 -5.75 -28.44 6.22
C HIS A 248 -5.55 -29.89 5.78
N SER A 249 -6.62 -30.61 5.44
CA SER A 249 -6.53 -32.03 5.02
C SER A 249 -5.76 -32.24 3.70
N PHE A 250 -5.55 -31.18 2.90
CA PHE A 250 -4.82 -31.24 1.62
C PHE A 250 -3.40 -30.68 1.67
N MET A 251 -2.95 -30.18 2.83
CA MET A 251 -1.68 -29.47 2.97
C MET A 251 -0.88 -30.04 4.14
N SER A 252 0.47 -29.89 4.13
CA SER A 252 1.26 -30.11 5.35
C SER A 252 1.04 -28.96 6.34
N ASP A 253 1.34 -29.20 7.62
CA ASP A 253 1.17 -28.23 8.70
C ASP A 253 1.90 -26.90 8.41
N GLU A 254 3.10 -26.95 7.84
CA GLU A 254 3.89 -25.75 7.48
C GLU A 254 3.25 -24.97 6.33
N ILE A 255 2.69 -25.66 5.32
CA ILE A 255 1.99 -25.01 4.23
C ILE A 255 0.68 -24.41 4.74
N PHE A 256 -0.07 -25.14 5.57
CA PHE A 256 -1.30 -24.66 6.16
C PHE A 256 -1.07 -23.45 7.06
N PHE A 257 -0.01 -23.46 7.88
CA PHE A 257 0.43 -22.30 8.65
C PHE A 257 0.66 -21.08 7.74
N SER A 258 1.44 -21.26 6.66
CA SER A 258 1.73 -20.16 5.72
C SER A 258 0.48 -19.62 5.04
N VAL A 259 -0.44 -20.51 4.65
CA VAL A 259 -1.75 -20.14 4.05
C VAL A 259 -2.63 -19.44 5.08
N SER A 260 -2.71 -19.92 6.31
CA SER A 260 -3.48 -19.31 7.41
C SER A 260 -2.97 -17.91 7.70
N MET A 261 -1.66 -17.72 7.74
CA MET A 261 -1.02 -16.43 7.95
C MET A 261 -1.32 -15.46 6.81
N LEU A 262 -1.17 -15.89 5.56
CA LEU A 262 -1.53 -15.05 4.41
C LEU A 262 -3.02 -14.70 4.40
N THR A 263 -3.89 -15.68 4.68
CA THR A 263 -5.34 -15.48 4.80
C THR A 263 -5.65 -14.42 5.86
N SER A 264 -5.04 -14.52 7.03
CA SER A 264 -5.17 -13.52 8.07
C SER A 264 -4.75 -12.13 7.59
N TYR A 265 -3.57 -11.99 7.00
CA TYR A 265 -3.07 -10.70 6.49
C TYR A 265 -3.99 -10.06 5.45
N LEU A 266 -4.66 -10.87 4.62
CA LEU A 266 -5.55 -10.39 3.57
C LEU A 266 -6.99 -10.16 4.04
N SER A 267 -7.41 -10.77 5.18
CA SER A 267 -8.82 -10.78 5.56
C SER A 267 -9.13 -10.24 6.96
N GLN A 268 -8.15 -10.13 7.87
CA GLN A 268 -8.39 -9.63 9.23
C GLN A 268 -9.05 -8.23 9.28
N GLY A 269 -8.81 -7.41 8.26
CA GLY A 269 -9.42 -6.10 8.18
C GLY A 269 -10.95 -6.13 8.14
N TYR A 270 -11.54 -7.22 7.64
CA TYR A 270 -13.00 -7.38 7.66
C TYR A 270 -13.55 -7.63 9.07
N TYR A 271 -12.78 -8.28 9.94
CA TYR A 271 -13.16 -8.40 11.33
C TYR A 271 -13.13 -7.04 12.06
N GLY A 272 -12.08 -6.25 11.83
CA GLY A 272 -12.04 -4.87 12.32
C GLY A 272 -13.20 -4.01 11.78
N LEU A 273 -13.56 -4.17 10.50
CA LEU A 273 -14.73 -3.52 9.92
C LEU A 273 -16.03 -3.97 10.60
N TYR A 274 -16.21 -5.28 10.80
CA TYR A 274 -17.37 -5.84 11.49
C TYR A 274 -17.56 -5.20 12.87
N LEU A 275 -16.50 -5.13 13.67
CA LEU A 275 -16.56 -4.53 15.01
C LEU A 275 -17.01 -3.05 14.97
N THR A 276 -16.57 -2.30 13.94
CA THR A 276 -16.88 -0.86 13.85
C THR A 276 -18.23 -0.53 13.25
N LEU A 277 -18.91 -1.46 12.56
CA LEU A 277 -20.22 -1.18 11.93
C LEU A 277 -21.32 -0.80 12.93
N GLY A 278 -21.21 -1.26 14.19
CA GLY A 278 -22.15 -0.94 15.28
C GLY A 278 -21.67 0.15 16.24
N MET A 279 -20.50 0.75 16.01
CA MET A 279 -19.95 1.76 16.91
C MET A 279 -20.39 3.16 16.54
N GLU A 280 -20.70 3.96 17.56
CA GLU A 280 -20.85 5.41 17.40
C GLU A 280 -19.47 6.07 17.35
N HIS A 281 -19.34 7.09 16.52
CA HIS A 281 -18.08 7.83 16.37
C HIS A 281 -18.33 9.32 16.28
N CYS A 282 -17.32 10.11 16.65
CA CYS A 282 -17.36 11.54 16.48
C CYS A 282 -16.86 11.95 15.08
N PHE A 283 -17.34 13.09 14.58
CA PHE A 283 -16.82 13.68 13.38
C PHE A 283 -15.40 14.23 13.60
N THR A 284 -14.45 13.78 12.79
CA THR A 284 -13.02 14.05 12.96
C THR A 284 -12.49 15.18 12.05
N PHE A 285 -13.34 16.10 11.63
CA PHE A 285 -12.96 17.31 10.86
C PHE A 285 -12.14 17.02 9.59
N PHE A 286 -12.47 15.94 8.88
CA PHE A 286 -11.77 15.49 7.67
C PHE A 286 -10.28 15.13 7.85
N VAL A 287 -9.88 14.74 9.06
CA VAL A 287 -8.53 14.25 9.35
C VAL A 287 -8.50 12.79 9.81
N GLY A 288 -9.66 12.24 10.19
CA GLY A 288 -9.80 10.89 10.75
C GLY A 288 -9.44 9.76 9.81
N HIS A 289 -9.39 10.02 8.49
CA HIS A 289 -8.91 9.06 7.52
C HIS A 289 -7.39 8.81 7.59
N SER A 290 -6.64 9.63 8.34
CA SER A 290 -5.19 9.56 8.42
C SER A 290 -4.71 9.66 9.88
N PRO A 291 -4.13 8.58 10.45
CA PRO A 291 -3.55 8.63 11.80
C PRO A 291 -2.50 9.74 11.94
N PHE A 292 -1.75 10.00 10.87
CA PHE A 292 -0.79 11.10 10.83
C PHE A 292 -1.46 12.46 11.03
N LEU A 293 -2.56 12.74 10.30
CA LEU A 293 -3.28 14.01 10.44
C LEU A 293 -3.95 14.14 11.81
N VAL A 294 -4.56 13.06 12.32
CA VAL A 294 -5.13 13.01 13.68
C VAL A 294 -4.06 13.38 14.70
N SER A 295 -2.89 12.71 14.67
CA SER A 295 -1.78 13.01 15.59
C SER A 295 -1.26 14.45 15.49
N VAL A 296 -1.28 15.05 14.30
CA VAL A 296 -0.90 16.46 14.12
C VAL A 296 -1.97 17.39 14.71
N MET A 297 -3.25 17.12 14.46
CA MET A 297 -4.35 17.93 14.98
C MET A 297 -4.48 17.85 16.49
N ASP A 298 -4.33 16.66 17.07
CA ASP A 298 -4.35 16.46 18.52
C ASP A 298 -3.26 17.30 19.21
N LYS A 299 -2.07 17.33 18.63
CA LYS A 299 -0.95 18.15 19.14
C LYS A 299 -1.17 19.65 18.95
N LEU A 300 -1.72 20.07 17.80
CA LEU A 300 -1.92 21.50 17.49
C LEU A 300 -3.07 22.10 18.28
N LEU A 301 -4.16 21.37 18.46
CA LEU A 301 -5.38 21.86 19.09
C LEU A 301 -5.51 21.40 20.54
N SER A 302 -4.60 20.55 21.03
CA SER A 302 -4.65 19.95 22.38
C SER A 302 -5.99 19.23 22.65
N ILE A 303 -6.51 18.53 21.64
CA ILE A 303 -7.73 17.71 21.68
C ILE A 303 -7.36 16.26 21.46
N ASP A 304 -8.22 15.34 21.88
CA ASP A 304 -8.05 13.90 21.67
C ASP A 304 -9.09 13.40 20.67
N LEU A 305 -8.82 13.59 19.38
CA LEU A 305 -9.67 13.07 18.31
C LEU A 305 -9.53 11.56 18.14
N TYR A 306 -8.36 11.02 18.51
CA TYR A 306 -8.10 9.61 18.34
C TYR A 306 -9.05 8.76 19.20
N SER A 307 -9.21 9.07 20.48
CA SER A 307 -10.02 8.27 21.41
C SER A 307 -11.49 8.17 21.00
N CYS A 308 -12.05 9.21 20.36
CA CYS A 308 -13.43 9.18 19.89
C CYS A 308 -13.58 8.62 18.45
N SER A 309 -12.47 8.41 17.75
CA SER A 309 -12.50 7.78 16.43
C SER A 309 -12.85 6.29 16.52
N LEU A 310 -13.32 5.70 15.41
CA LEU A 310 -13.58 4.26 15.31
C LEU A 310 -12.34 3.42 15.63
N MET A 311 -11.13 3.92 15.28
CA MET A 311 -9.88 3.22 15.60
C MET A 311 -9.56 3.27 17.09
N GLY A 312 -9.71 4.42 17.73
CA GLY A 312 -9.57 4.53 19.19
C GLY A 312 -10.54 3.63 19.96
N GLN A 313 -11.79 3.54 19.50
CA GLN A 313 -12.78 2.64 20.09
C GLN A 313 -12.46 1.16 19.86
N LEU A 314 -11.91 0.78 18.69
CA LEU A 314 -11.41 -0.58 18.43
C LEU A 314 -10.35 -1.00 19.45
N ASN A 315 -9.46 -0.12 19.84
CA ASN A 315 -8.49 -0.38 20.90
C ASN A 315 -9.18 -0.72 22.23
N GLY A 316 -10.28 -0.03 22.54
CA GLY A 316 -11.08 -0.28 23.75
C GLY A 316 -11.72 -1.66 23.79
N VAL A 317 -12.00 -2.29 22.66
CA VAL A 317 -12.54 -3.66 22.56
C VAL A 317 -11.46 -4.73 22.31
N GLY A 318 -10.21 -4.37 22.45
CA GLY A 318 -9.08 -5.31 22.33
C GLY A 318 -8.59 -5.56 20.89
N TRP A 319 -9.09 -4.80 19.89
CA TRP A 319 -8.64 -4.87 18.51
C TRP A 319 -7.78 -3.64 18.18
N SER A 320 -6.52 -3.67 18.62
CA SER A 320 -5.61 -2.53 18.51
C SER A 320 -5.08 -2.34 17.09
N ASP A 321 -5.14 -1.09 16.58
CA ASP A 321 -4.59 -0.71 15.28
C ASP A 321 -3.06 -0.67 15.23
N ASP A 322 -2.36 -0.78 16.38
CA ASP A 322 -0.91 -0.96 16.45
C ASP A 322 -0.48 -2.33 15.93
N TYR A 323 -1.32 -3.34 16.06
CA TYR A 323 -0.95 -4.73 15.80
C TYR A 323 -1.93 -5.47 14.88
N THR A 324 -3.19 -5.07 14.88
CA THR A 324 -4.24 -5.63 14.04
C THR A 324 -4.70 -4.60 13.01
N TRP A 325 -5.46 -5.04 12.03
CA TRP A 325 -5.85 -4.16 10.95
C TRP A 325 -7.37 -4.08 10.84
N SER A 326 -7.83 -2.91 10.41
CA SER A 326 -9.17 -2.72 9.90
C SER A 326 -9.09 -2.37 8.41
N THR A 327 -10.18 -2.54 7.67
CA THR A 327 -10.23 -2.06 6.27
C THR A 327 -10.10 -0.53 6.20
N ILE A 328 -9.93 0.02 4.98
CA ILE A 328 -9.92 1.48 4.77
C ILE A 328 -11.25 2.16 5.18
N TYR A 329 -12.35 1.40 5.23
CA TYR A 329 -13.70 1.98 5.36
C TYR A 329 -13.98 2.62 6.71
N PRO A 330 -13.59 2.06 7.86
CA PRO A 330 -13.70 2.73 9.15
C PRO A 330 -12.89 4.03 9.23
N TRP A 331 -11.69 4.05 8.63
CA TRP A 331 -10.90 5.28 8.53
C TRP A 331 -11.64 6.39 7.80
N LEU A 332 -12.28 6.06 6.68
CA LEU A 332 -13.09 7.02 5.93
C LEU A 332 -14.37 7.39 6.67
N ALA A 333 -14.98 6.42 7.36
CA ALA A 333 -16.23 6.63 8.10
C ALA A 333 -16.08 7.62 9.25
N ASN A 334 -14.90 7.75 9.85
CA ASN A 334 -14.60 8.80 10.83
C ASN A 334 -14.91 10.22 10.31
N ASP A 335 -14.72 10.45 9.01
CA ASP A 335 -14.88 11.78 8.40
C ASP A 335 -16.24 11.96 7.70
N ILE A 336 -16.80 10.89 7.13
CA ILE A 336 -17.97 11.01 6.24
C ILE A 336 -19.12 10.05 6.59
N SER A 337 -19.03 9.30 7.67
CA SER A 337 -19.91 8.19 8.06
C SER A 337 -20.01 7.04 7.05
N TYR A 338 -20.42 5.85 7.49
CA TYR A 338 -20.55 4.67 6.61
C TYR A 338 -21.50 4.85 5.42
N TYR A 339 -22.54 5.68 5.57
CA TYR A 339 -23.49 5.95 4.48
C TYR A 339 -22.83 6.65 3.30
N LEU A 340 -21.88 7.54 3.54
CA LEU A 340 -21.17 8.28 2.50
C LEU A 340 -19.90 7.57 2.01
N VAL A 341 -19.42 6.55 2.72
CA VAL A 341 -18.26 5.75 2.26
C VAL A 341 -18.55 5.09 0.92
N VAL A 342 -19.75 4.53 0.71
CA VAL A 342 -20.11 3.84 -0.54
C VAL A 342 -20.06 4.78 -1.76
N PRO A 343 -20.74 5.94 -1.78
CA PRO A 343 -20.63 6.88 -2.89
C PRO A 343 -19.23 7.49 -3.01
N PHE A 344 -18.48 7.64 -1.92
CA PHE A 344 -17.09 8.09 -1.98
C PHE A 344 -16.19 7.07 -2.70
N ILE A 345 -16.32 5.78 -2.39
CA ILE A 345 -15.58 4.71 -3.09
C ILE A 345 -15.95 4.65 -4.57
N PHE A 346 -17.21 4.89 -4.94
CA PHE A 346 -17.60 5.04 -6.34
C PHE A 346 -16.80 6.17 -7.03
N LEU A 347 -16.70 7.35 -6.41
CA LEU A 347 -15.96 8.48 -6.97
C LEU A 347 -14.45 8.19 -7.08
N ILE A 348 -13.84 7.60 -6.05
CA ILE A 348 -12.42 7.20 -6.07
C ILE A 348 -12.15 6.16 -7.16
N SER A 349 -13.03 5.18 -7.32
CA SER A 349 -12.90 4.14 -8.35
C SER A 349 -13.06 4.72 -9.76
N MET A 350 -13.96 5.68 -9.94
CA MET A 350 -14.10 6.43 -11.18
C MET A 350 -12.82 7.24 -11.50
N PHE A 351 -12.26 7.91 -10.49
CA PHE A 351 -11.04 8.69 -10.64
C PHE A 351 -9.82 7.79 -10.94
N LEU A 352 -9.71 6.63 -10.30
CA LEU A 352 -8.73 5.60 -10.64
C LEU A 352 -8.79 5.22 -12.13
N ALA A 353 -9.99 4.94 -12.65
CA ALA A 353 -10.19 4.55 -14.03
C ALA A 353 -9.87 5.69 -15.02
N ILE A 354 -10.22 6.94 -14.68
CA ILE A 354 -9.86 8.11 -15.48
C ILE A 354 -8.35 8.30 -15.53
N THR A 355 -7.65 8.23 -14.40
CA THR A 355 -6.19 8.41 -14.35
C THR A 355 -5.46 7.29 -15.08
N TRP A 356 -5.94 6.02 -14.96
CA TRP A 356 -5.49 4.91 -15.78
C TRP A 356 -5.63 5.22 -17.28
N LYS A 357 -6.82 5.60 -17.71
CA LYS A 357 -7.13 5.90 -19.11
C LYS A 357 -6.22 6.99 -19.67
N ILE A 358 -6.03 8.09 -18.94
CA ILE A 358 -5.15 9.19 -19.34
C ILE A 358 -3.68 8.73 -19.38
N GLY A 359 -3.24 7.99 -18.37
CA GLY A 359 -1.89 7.43 -18.32
C GLY A 359 -1.60 6.52 -19.51
N VAL A 360 -2.56 5.69 -19.91
CA VAL A 360 -2.42 4.76 -21.05
C VAL A 360 -2.53 5.49 -22.40
N LEU A 361 -3.51 6.39 -22.56
CA LEU A 361 -3.81 7.03 -23.85
C LEU A 361 -2.84 8.18 -24.18
N GLU A 362 -2.52 9.00 -23.19
CA GLU A 362 -1.76 10.25 -23.37
C GLU A 362 -0.30 10.14 -22.89
N ASP A 363 0.09 9.00 -22.33
CA ASP A 363 1.43 8.78 -21.72
C ASP A 363 1.78 9.90 -20.70
N LEU A 364 0.76 10.44 -20.01
CA LEU A 364 0.93 11.52 -19.05
C LEU A 364 1.46 10.97 -17.72
N PHE A 365 2.71 11.31 -17.39
CA PHE A 365 3.40 10.74 -16.22
C PHE A 365 2.70 11.05 -14.90
N SER A 366 2.18 12.28 -14.73
CA SER A 366 1.44 12.64 -13.50
C SER A 366 0.15 11.83 -13.33
N ALA A 367 -0.55 11.50 -14.43
CA ALA A 367 -1.72 10.61 -14.37
C ALA A 367 -1.33 9.20 -13.94
N VAL A 368 -0.20 8.70 -14.46
CA VAL A 368 0.33 7.38 -14.05
C VAL A 368 0.68 7.38 -12.56
N MET A 369 1.29 8.44 -12.05
CA MET A 369 1.63 8.53 -10.62
C MET A 369 0.37 8.53 -9.73
N VAL A 370 -0.65 9.32 -10.08
CA VAL A 370 -1.92 9.32 -9.32
C VAL A 370 -2.60 7.96 -9.40
N PHE A 371 -2.62 7.32 -10.59
CA PHE A 371 -3.12 5.96 -10.73
C PHE A 371 -2.39 4.97 -9.80
N ILE A 372 -1.06 5.02 -9.73
CA ILE A 372 -0.25 4.13 -8.89
C ILE A 372 -0.64 4.27 -7.42
N PHE A 373 -0.78 5.50 -6.90
CA PHE A 373 -1.17 5.73 -5.51
C PHE A 373 -2.61 5.27 -5.23
N LEU A 374 -3.55 5.54 -6.13
CA LEU A 374 -4.93 5.04 -5.99
C LEU A 374 -4.97 3.52 -6.04
N PHE A 375 -4.21 2.90 -6.93
CA PHE A 375 -4.11 1.45 -7.04
C PHE A 375 -3.47 0.83 -5.79
N TYR A 376 -2.46 1.49 -5.22
CA TYR A 376 -1.88 1.14 -3.92
C TYR A 376 -2.95 1.15 -2.82
N GLY A 377 -3.76 2.21 -2.74
CA GLY A 377 -4.89 2.28 -1.82
C GLY A 377 -5.91 1.16 -2.01
N VAL A 378 -6.21 0.79 -3.27
CA VAL A 378 -7.12 -0.32 -3.59
C VAL A 378 -6.57 -1.68 -3.15
N ILE A 379 -5.27 -1.94 -3.37
CA ILE A 379 -4.63 -3.20 -2.92
C ILE A 379 -4.74 -3.36 -1.41
N PHE A 380 -4.48 -2.30 -0.66
CA PHE A 380 -4.53 -2.34 0.80
C PHE A 380 -5.91 -2.05 1.40
N SER A 381 -6.93 -1.75 0.59
CA SER A 381 -8.25 -1.34 1.09
C SER A 381 -8.90 -2.35 2.04
N THR A 382 -8.58 -3.63 1.89
CA THR A 382 -9.10 -4.72 2.73
C THR A 382 -8.24 -5.03 3.95
N ALA A 383 -7.02 -4.50 3.98
CA ALA A 383 -6.09 -4.74 5.08
C ALA A 383 -5.89 -3.50 5.96
N ASN A 384 -5.76 -2.30 5.36
CA ASN A 384 -5.60 -1.05 6.12
C ASN A 384 -5.64 0.17 5.19
N ASN A 385 -5.69 1.40 5.75
CA ASN A 385 -5.53 2.64 4.98
C ASN A 385 -4.05 2.98 4.76
N GLN A 386 -3.31 2.11 4.07
CA GLN A 386 -1.87 2.30 3.83
C GLN A 386 -1.54 3.59 3.05
N LEU A 387 -2.49 4.15 2.29
CA LEU A 387 -2.29 5.40 1.56
C LEU A 387 -2.16 6.61 2.49
N ALA A 388 -2.80 6.57 3.66
CA ALA A 388 -2.87 7.71 4.58
C ALA A 388 -2.22 7.48 5.95
N ILE A 389 -1.74 6.26 6.25
CA ILE A 389 -1.03 5.95 7.49
C ILE A 389 0.34 6.63 7.53
N ALA A 390 1.12 6.50 6.44
CA ALA A 390 2.46 7.04 6.39
C ALA A 390 2.47 8.45 5.77
N PRO A 391 3.02 9.44 6.47
CA PRO A 391 3.07 10.81 5.99
C PRO A 391 3.81 10.95 4.65
N GLU A 392 4.80 10.10 4.37
CA GLU A 392 5.55 10.09 3.12
C GLU A 392 4.65 9.74 1.93
N ILE A 393 3.89 8.63 2.03
CA ILE A 393 2.99 8.18 0.95
C ILE A 393 1.89 9.21 0.74
N TYR A 394 1.28 9.67 1.84
CA TYR A 394 0.19 10.64 1.80
C TYR A 394 0.64 11.96 1.14
N THR A 395 1.78 12.50 1.56
CA THR A 395 2.34 13.73 0.98
C THR A 395 2.68 13.55 -0.50
N ALA A 396 3.29 12.42 -0.87
CA ALA A 396 3.59 12.12 -2.27
C ALA A 396 2.30 12.06 -3.11
N PHE A 397 1.26 11.40 -2.62
CA PHE A 397 -0.04 11.32 -3.28
C PHE A 397 -0.64 12.71 -3.54
N ILE A 398 -0.71 13.57 -2.51
CA ILE A 398 -1.25 14.92 -2.64
C ILE A 398 -0.45 15.76 -3.63
N VAL A 399 0.89 15.71 -3.57
CA VAL A 399 1.75 16.45 -4.51
C VAL A 399 1.50 16.00 -5.95
N TRP A 400 1.37 14.67 -6.18
CA TRP A 400 1.12 14.16 -7.52
C TRP A 400 -0.30 14.48 -8.03
N ILE A 401 -1.31 14.56 -7.16
CA ILE A 401 -2.63 15.11 -7.54
C ILE A 401 -2.51 16.56 -8.00
N VAL A 402 -1.80 17.40 -7.24
CA VAL A 402 -1.62 18.82 -7.61
C VAL A 402 -0.88 18.96 -8.95
N ILE A 403 0.16 18.14 -9.18
CA ILE A 403 0.89 18.12 -10.45
C ILE A 403 -0.04 17.66 -11.58
N PHE A 404 -0.83 16.61 -11.35
CA PHE A 404 -1.79 16.10 -12.33
C PHE A 404 -2.82 17.15 -12.72
N ILE A 405 -3.43 17.86 -11.76
CA ILE A 405 -4.39 18.92 -12.02
C ILE A 405 -3.77 20.06 -12.86
N LYS A 406 -2.48 20.39 -12.62
CA LYS A 406 -1.74 21.39 -13.41
C LYS A 406 -1.39 20.91 -14.82
N ASP A 407 -1.10 19.62 -14.99
CA ASP A 407 -0.71 19.04 -16.27
C ASP A 407 -1.93 18.81 -17.19
N VAL A 408 -3.12 18.66 -16.62
CA VAL A 408 -4.37 18.39 -17.35
C VAL A 408 -5.05 19.69 -17.74
N LYS A 409 -5.36 19.84 -19.03
CA LYS A 409 -6.28 20.87 -19.52
C LYS A 409 -7.63 20.22 -19.81
N TRP A 410 -8.63 20.59 -19.05
CA TRP A 410 -10.02 20.20 -19.33
C TRP A 410 -10.48 20.94 -20.58
N LYS A 411 -10.85 20.22 -21.65
CA LYS A 411 -11.57 20.86 -22.75
C LYS A 411 -12.93 21.32 -22.22
N LYS A 412 -13.21 22.61 -22.32
CA LYS A 412 -14.58 23.08 -22.19
C LYS A 412 -15.39 22.41 -23.30
N THR A 413 -16.30 21.52 -22.94
CA THR A 413 -17.37 21.07 -23.86
C THR A 413 -18.18 22.32 -24.19
N VAL A 414 -18.04 22.80 -25.42
CA VAL A 414 -18.93 23.78 -26.01
C VAL A 414 -20.20 23.07 -26.42
#